data_42fb2c138d5994ef4a9c6ce7a6b246e3
#
_entry.id   42fb2c138d5994ef4a9c6ce7a6b246e3
#
_cell.length_a   1.000
_cell.length_b   1.000
_cell.length_c   1.000
_cell.angle_alpha   90.00
_cell.angle_beta   90.00
_cell.angle_gamma   90.00
#
_symmetry.space_group_name_H-M   'P 1'
#
loop_
_entity.id
_entity.type
_entity.pdbx_description
1 polymer ?
#
loop_
_entity_poly.entity_id
_entity_poly.type
_entity_poly.pdbx_seq_one_letter_code
_entity_poly.pdbx_strand_id
1 'polypeptide(L)'
;MPEFNDGTAETELPAGPVMTTDVVVVGSGPAGAAAALALSTLGVDNIMITKYRWTANTPRAHITNQRAMEVFRDLGIEDQVLADATDHDLVGDTVFCTSIAGEEIGRIHTWGTRPDREADYRLSSPCLTVDIPQTYLEPILVRNAAKRGTQVRFSTEYLSHTQDEDGVTVDVLDRLTGKAYLIRAKYLIGADGARSMVAADIGLPFEGAMDIAGSMNITFKADISRYVSHRPSVLYWVIQPGSNVGGIGAGLVRMVRPWNEWLIVWGYDINEEPPQVDEAAAVQIVRNLLGMPDLDVEITGTSLWGNNEMYATLLHSGRVFCAGDAVHRHPPSNGLGSNTSVQDAYNLAWKLAAVLKGQAGPSLLDTYSAERAPVAERIVKRANRSSREFVDIFKALGVLDATTEAEMTAAIEERKANTPAGAAKRAALVRAMDLKNYEFNAHGVELGQFYASSAILSDGSTPPVPSRDPDLYYEMSTVPGSHLPHAWVGDSAHRKALMDLAPYDRWTLITGVAGEAWEAAAEKVGQELGVPLATVVIGPGREVTDLYYDWAKLREVEESGVLLVRPDKHIAWRAMTLPDDPAGRLRDALAAVLGRA
;
A
#
# COMPACT_ATOMS: atom_id res chain seq x y z
N MET A 1 39.60 5.17 30.65
CA MET A 1 39.26 6.12 29.56
C MET A 1 40.37 6.06 28.54
N PRO A 2 40.18 5.51 27.34
CA PRO A 2 41.06 5.84 26.21
C PRO A 2 40.39 6.95 25.40
N GLU A 3 41.17 7.97 25.11
CA GLU A 3 40.82 9.11 24.28
C GLU A 3 40.46 8.66 22.86
N PHE A 4 39.25 9.00 22.41
CA PHE A 4 38.88 8.89 21.00
C PHE A 4 39.54 10.05 20.24
N ASN A 5 40.46 9.69 19.37
CA ASN A 5 41.14 10.59 18.46
C ASN A 5 40.16 10.97 17.34
N ASP A 6 39.70 12.22 17.34
CA ASP A 6 38.80 12.81 16.33
C ASP A 6 39.65 13.17 15.09
N GLY A 7 39.95 12.13 14.31
CA GLY A 7 40.62 12.28 13.02
C GLY A 7 39.56 12.23 11.91
N THR A 8 39.00 13.40 11.54
CA THR A 8 38.33 13.59 10.26
C THR A 8 39.33 13.42 9.12
N ALA A 9 39.60 12.16 8.75
CA ALA A 9 40.20 11.87 7.46
C ALA A 9 39.08 12.03 6.43
N GLU A 10 39.13 13.07 5.60
CA GLU A 10 38.47 13.07 4.29
C GLU A 10 39.00 11.85 3.55
N THR A 11 38.20 10.76 3.56
CA THR A 11 38.48 9.59 2.75
C THR A 11 38.18 10.00 1.32
N GLU A 12 39.21 10.39 0.56
CA GLU A 12 39.15 10.39 -0.90
C GLU A 12 38.70 8.99 -1.31
N LEU A 13 37.46 8.90 -1.81
CA LEU A 13 36.90 7.65 -2.34
C LEU A 13 37.82 7.19 -3.50
N PRO A 14 38.36 5.98 -3.46
CA PRO A 14 39.18 5.49 -4.57
C PRO A 14 38.32 5.52 -5.83
N ALA A 15 38.91 5.89 -6.97
CA ALA A 15 38.32 5.81 -8.28
C ALA A 15 38.06 4.31 -8.61
N GLY A 16 37.00 3.74 -8.02
CA GLY A 16 36.50 2.40 -8.27
C GLY A 16 35.75 2.36 -9.59
N PRO A 17 35.44 1.19 -10.13
CA PRO A 17 34.67 1.08 -11.35
C PRO A 17 33.30 1.73 -11.14
N VAL A 18 32.96 2.68 -12.01
CA VAL A 18 31.65 3.33 -12.02
C VAL A 18 30.69 2.40 -12.77
N MET A 19 29.66 1.93 -12.07
CA MET A 19 28.53 1.27 -12.70
C MET A 19 27.56 2.31 -13.27
N THR A 20 26.89 2.01 -14.36
CA THR A 20 25.89 2.90 -14.98
C THR A 20 24.55 2.20 -15.12
N THR A 21 23.46 2.97 -14.93
CA THR A 21 22.08 2.52 -15.13
C THR A 21 21.19 3.73 -15.38
N ASP A 22 19.92 3.52 -15.74
CA ASP A 22 18.95 4.62 -15.82
C ASP A 22 18.44 5.03 -14.43
N VAL A 23 18.14 4.05 -13.56
CA VAL A 23 17.58 4.31 -12.22
C VAL A 23 18.28 3.45 -11.17
N VAL A 24 18.70 4.08 -10.05
CA VAL A 24 19.06 3.36 -8.83
C VAL A 24 17.87 3.37 -7.88
N VAL A 25 17.57 2.21 -7.30
CA VAL A 25 16.54 2.04 -6.27
C VAL A 25 17.23 1.62 -4.96
N VAL A 26 17.10 2.44 -3.92
CA VAL A 26 17.66 2.17 -2.59
C VAL A 26 16.57 1.59 -1.69
N GLY A 27 16.72 0.31 -1.35
CA GLY A 27 15.76 -0.47 -0.55
C GLY A 27 15.07 -1.55 -1.37
N SER A 28 14.88 -2.73 -0.75
CA SER A 28 14.21 -3.90 -1.34
C SER A 28 12.87 -4.24 -0.65
N GLY A 29 12.36 -3.34 0.18
CA GLY A 29 11.03 -3.43 0.76
C GLY A 29 9.91 -3.27 -0.28
N PRO A 30 8.63 -3.27 0.13
CA PRO A 30 7.49 -3.24 -0.80
C PRO A 30 7.57 -2.10 -1.83
N ALA A 31 7.95 -0.88 -1.42
CA ALA A 31 8.10 0.26 -2.33
C ALA A 31 9.22 0.05 -3.34
N GLY A 32 10.44 -0.27 -2.87
CA GLY A 32 11.60 -0.39 -3.75
C GLY A 32 11.51 -1.60 -4.68
N ALA A 33 11.06 -2.74 -4.18
CA ALA A 33 10.88 -3.94 -5.00
C ALA A 33 9.77 -3.77 -6.05
N ALA A 34 8.66 -3.08 -5.71
CA ALA A 34 7.61 -2.74 -6.67
C ALA A 34 8.10 -1.73 -7.70
N ALA A 35 8.90 -0.72 -7.30
CA ALA A 35 9.51 0.24 -8.23
C ALA A 35 10.45 -0.46 -9.23
N ALA A 36 11.33 -1.31 -8.73
CA ALA A 36 12.25 -2.08 -9.58
C ALA A 36 11.50 -3.00 -10.56
N LEU A 37 10.44 -3.68 -10.09
CA LEU A 37 9.58 -4.52 -10.92
C LEU A 37 8.84 -3.70 -11.98
N ALA A 38 8.25 -2.57 -11.62
CA ALA A 38 7.51 -1.70 -12.53
C ALA A 38 8.46 -1.10 -13.61
N LEU A 39 9.64 -0.60 -13.21
CA LEU A 39 10.65 -0.09 -14.11
C LEU A 39 11.12 -1.16 -15.10
N SER A 40 11.48 -2.34 -14.63
CA SER A 40 11.92 -3.43 -15.50
C SER A 40 10.80 -3.96 -16.41
N THR A 41 9.53 -3.92 -15.97
CA THR A 41 8.36 -4.21 -16.81
C THR A 41 8.25 -3.23 -17.97
N LEU A 42 8.59 -1.97 -17.74
CA LEU A 42 8.61 -0.91 -18.75
C LEU A 42 9.92 -0.86 -19.55
N GLY A 43 10.85 -1.78 -19.34
CA GLY A 43 12.13 -1.84 -20.05
C GLY A 43 13.09 -0.71 -19.68
N VAL A 44 13.05 -0.24 -18.45
CA VAL A 44 14.00 0.74 -17.89
C VAL A 44 15.08 -0.01 -17.13
N ASP A 45 16.34 0.24 -17.50
CA ASP A 45 17.49 -0.34 -16.81
C ASP A 45 17.57 0.18 -15.38
N ASN A 46 17.65 -0.74 -14.40
CA ASN A 46 17.71 -0.34 -13.02
C ASN A 46 18.54 -1.26 -12.15
N ILE A 47 19.17 -0.66 -11.12
CA ILE A 47 19.92 -1.36 -10.08
C ILE A 47 19.18 -1.13 -8.76
N MET A 48 18.75 -2.21 -8.11
CA MET A 48 18.17 -2.16 -6.77
C MET A 48 19.22 -2.61 -5.76
N ILE A 49 19.51 -1.75 -4.78
CA ILE A 49 20.46 -2.02 -3.70
C ILE A 49 19.77 -2.13 -2.36
N THR A 50 20.28 -2.96 -1.47
CA THR A 50 19.84 -3.06 -0.08
C THR A 50 20.98 -3.48 0.83
N LYS A 51 21.10 -2.84 2.01
CA LYS A 51 22.10 -3.18 3.03
C LYS A 51 21.91 -4.55 3.68
N TYR A 52 20.74 -5.15 3.51
CA TYR A 52 20.41 -6.45 4.05
C TYR A 52 20.88 -7.58 3.13
N ARG A 53 21.10 -8.77 3.71
CA ARG A 53 21.53 -9.96 2.98
C ARG A 53 20.40 -10.64 2.21
N TRP A 54 19.15 -10.33 2.55
CA TRP A 54 17.95 -10.91 1.99
C TRP A 54 16.76 -9.95 2.16
N THR A 55 15.59 -10.37 1.70
CA THR A 55 14.31 -9.70 1.92
C THR A 55 13.89 -9.75 3.39
N ALA A 56 12.72 -9.17 3.74
CA ALA A 56 12.24 -9.13 5.12
C ALA A 56 12.24 -10.51 5.79
N ASN A 57 12.66 -10.55 7.05
CA ASN A 57 12.66 -11.73 7.90
C ASN A 57 11.57 -11.68 8.98
N THR A 58 10.76 -10.64 9.01
CA THR A 58 9.63 -10.49 9.92
C THR A 58 8.35 -10.21 9.13
N PRO A 59 7.24 -10.90 9.47
CA PRO A 59 5.96 -10.72 8.78
C PRO A 59 5.27 -9.43 9.24
N ARG A 60 5.72 -8.26 8.75
CA ARG A 60 5.20 -6.95 9.19
C ARG A 60 3.86 -6.62 8.55
N ALA A 61 3.86 -6.36 7.25
CA ALA A 61 2.67 -6.05 6.47
C ALA A 61 2.06 -7.35 5.95
N HIS A 62 0.74 -7.43 5.96
CA HIS A 62 0.01 -8.62 5.55
C HIS A 62 -1.14 -8.30 4.61
N ILE A 63 -2.04 -7.37 5.04
CA ILE A 63 -3.23 -7.05 4.25
C ILE A 63 -2.80 -6.35 2.98
N THR A 64 -3.13 -6.96 1.86
CA THR A 64 -2.94 -6.42 0.52
C THR A 64 -4.32 -6.11 -0.05
N ASN A 65 -4.65 -4.82 -0.11
CA ASN A 65 -5.96 -4.36 -0.55
C ASN A 65 -6.15 -4.48 -2.07
N GLN A 66 -7.38 -4.28 -2.52
CA GLN A 66 -7.75 -4.43 -3.93
C GLN A 66 -6.86 -3.57 -4.85
N ARG A 67 -6.54 -2.31 -4.48
CA ARG A 67 -5.73 -1.43 -5.32
C ARG A 67 -4.30 -1.95 -5.52
N ALA A 68 -3.67 -2.48 -4.47
CA ALA A 68 -2.35 -3.12 -4.60
C ALA A 68 -2.41 -4.42 -5.40
N MET A 69 -3.49 -5.20 -5.25
CA MET A 69 -3.72 -6.40 -6.06
C MET A 69 -3.93 -6.06 -7.54
N GLU A 70 -4.63 -4.97 -7.87
CA GLU A 70 -4.73 -4.46 -9.25
C GLU A 70 -3.36 -4.11 -9.83
N VAL A 71 -2.48 -3.49 -9.04
CA VAL A 71 -1.08 -3.25 -9.46
C VAL A 71 -0.36 -4.56 -9.74
N PHE A 72 -0.49 -5.56 -8.88
CA PHE A 72 0.14 -6.87 -9.08
C PHE A 72 -0.44 -7.62 -10.28
N ARG A 73 -1.74 -7.49 -10.54
CA ARG A 73 -2.40 -7.99 -11.74
C ARG A 73 -1.81 -7.35 -12.99
N ASP A 74 -1.72 -6.05 -13.04
CA ASP A 74 -1.20 -5.29 -14.18
C ASP A 74 0.30 -5.55 -14.41
N LEU A 75 1.05 -5.78 -13.34
CA LEU A 75 2.44 -6.23 -13.39
C LEU A 75 2.60 -7.73 -13.66
N GLY A 76 1.50 -8.48 -13.86
CA GLY A 76 1.50 -9.90 -14.22
C GLY A 76 2.08 -10.84 -13.15
N ILE A 77 1.85 -10.55 -11.89
CA ILE A 77 2.28 -11.38 -10.75
C ILE A 77 1.12 -11.76 -9.80
N GLU A 78 -0.12 -11.38 -10.10
CA GLU A 78 -1.30 -11.66 -9.28
C GLU A 78 -1.40 -13.13 -8.88
N ASP A 79 -1.27 -14.06 -9.84
CA ASP A 79 -1.36 -15.50 -9.58
C ASP A 79 -0.30 -16.00 -8.58
N GLN A 80 0.91 -15.42 -8.62
CA GLN A 80 1.97 -15.78 -7.68
C GLN A 80 1.67 -15.26 -6.28
N VAL A 81 1.09 -14.06 -6.18
CA VAL A 81 0.66 -13.48 -4.90
C VAL A 81 -0.48 -14.30 -4.31
N LEU A 82 -1.48 -14.65 -5.12
CA LEU A 82 -2.63 -15.48 -4.69
C LEU A 82 -2.19 -16.87 -4.23
N ALA A 83 -1.20 -17.48 -4.89
CA ALA A 83 -0.70 -18.81 -4.52
C ALA A 83 -0.02 -18.84 -3.13
N ASP A 84 0.57 -17.73 -2.72
CA ASP A 84 1.25 -17.59 -1.41
C ASP A 84 0.40 -16.83 -0.37
N ALA A 85 -0.75 -16.27 -0.74
CA ALA A 85 -1.67 -15.60 0.17
C ALA A 85 -2.47 -16.60 1.02
N THR A 86 -2.95 -16.13 2.16
CA THR A 86 -4.01 -16.82 2.91
C THR A 86 -5.29 -16.82 2.08
N ASP A 87 -5.96 -17.96 2.00
CA ASP A 87 -7.25 -18.09 1.32
C ASP A 87 -8.23 -17.03 1.85
N HIS A 88 -8.95 -16.36 0.94
CA HIS A 88 -9.88 -15.27 1.28
C HIS A 88 -10.92 -15.70 2.33
N ASP A 89 -11.40 -16.92 2.26
CA ASP A 89 -12.39 -17.47 3.21
C ASP A 89 -11.81 -17.61 4.63
N LEU A 90 -10.49 -17.65 4.77
CA LEU A 90 -9.78 -17.75 6.04
C LEU A 90 -9.33 -16.39 6.60
N VAL A 91 -9.38 -15.31 5.81
CA VAL A 91 -9.10 -13.96 6.31
C VAL A 91 -10.11 -13.59 7.39
N GLY A 92 -11.39 -13.86 7.15
CA GLY A 92 -12.45 -13.81 8.15
C GLY A 92 -12.67 -12.42 8.74
N ASP A 93 -12.75 -12.39 10.06
CA ASP A 93 -13.13 -11.20 10.82
C ASP A 93 -11.94 -10.66 11.64
N THR A 94 -12.13 -9.58 12.37
CA THR A 94 -11.30 -9.22 13.52
C THR A 94 -12.07 -9.49 14.80
N VAL A 95 -11.42 -10.11 15.78
CA VAL A 95 -12.05 -10.62 17.00
C VAL A 95 -11.51 -9.88 18.21
N PHE A 96 -12.41 -9.50 19.12
CA PHE A 96 -12.08 -8.99 20.45
C PHE A 96 -12.39 -10.09 21.48
N CYS A 97 -11.43 -10.44 22.31
CA CYS A 97 -11.56 -11.56 23.27
C CYS A 97 -10.75 -11.30 24.54
N THR A 98 -11.02 -12.07 25.59
CA THR A 98 -10.23 -12.07 26.83
C THR A 98 -8.92 -12.85 26.69
N SER A 99 -8.92 -13.86 25.84
CA SER A 99 -7.76 -14.63 25.33
C SER A 99 -8.24 -15.46 24.13
N ILE A 100 -7.35 -16.07 23.38
CA ILE A 100 -7.73 -16.93 22.25
C ILE A 100 -8.58 -18.12 22.70
N ALA A 101 -8.24 -18.75 23.83
CA ALA A 101 -9.03 -19.83 24.42
C ALA A 101 -10.16 -19.33 25.33
N GLY A 102 -10.22 -18.02 25.57
CA GLY A 102 -11.19 -17.37 26.46
C GLY A 102 -12.48 -16.97 25.80
N GLU A 103 -13.11 -15.97 26.38
CA GLU A 103 -14.40 -15.46 25.92
C GLU A 103 -14.26 -14.48 24.76
N GLU A 104 -15.05 -14.66 23.71
CA GLU A 104 -15.22 -13.66 22.67
C GLU A 104 -16.10 -12.51 23.19
N ILE A 105 -15.58 -11.30 23.13
CA ILE A 105 -16.29 -10.07 23.52
C ILE A 105 -17.14 -9.57 22.36
N GLY A 106 -16.62 -9.71 21.13
CA GLY A 106 -17.28 -9.34 19.89
C GLY A 106 -16.36 -9.48 18.69
N ARG A 107 -16.95 -9.30 17.50
CA ARG A 107 -16.20 -9.35 16.23
C ARG A 107 -16.75 -8.36 15.22
N ILE A 108 -15.92 -8.02 14.25
CA ILE A 108 -16.22 -7.13 13.14
C ILE A 108 -15.89 -7.87 11.85
N HIS A 109 -16.80 -7.84 10.88
CA HIS A 109 -16.52 -8.28 9.52
C HIS A 109 -15.53 -7.34 8.83
N THR A 110 -14.55 -7.88 8.12
CA THR A 110 -13.42 -7.09 7.60
C THR A 110 -13.24 -7.28 6.11
N TRP A 111 -12.77 -6.25 5.44
CA TRP A 111 -12.27 -6.23 4.05
C TRP A 111 -13.16 -6.95 3.03
N GLY A 112 -14.46 -6.85 3.17
CA GLY A 112 -15.40 -7.45 2.23
C GLY A 112 -15.52 -8.98 2.31
N THR A 113 -15.03 -9.61 3.39
CA THR A 113 -15.10 -11.08 3.56
C THR A 113 -16.49 -11.60 3.94
N ARG A 114 -17.47 -10.72 4.12
CA ARG A 114 -18.84 -11.09 4.50
C ARG A 114 -19.89 -10.44 3.59
N PRO A 115 -21.06 -11.06 3.44
CA PRO A 115 -22.08 -10.67 2.47
C PRO A 115 -22.56 -9.22 2.58
N ASP A 116 -22.53 -8.62 3.75
CA ASP A 116 -22.96 -7.24 4.00
C ASP A 116 -22.10 -6.19 3.28
N ARG A 117 -20.82 -6.51 3.02
CA ARG A 117 -19.88 -5.63 2.32
C ARG A 117 -19.28 -6.27 1.06
N GLU A 118 -19.38 -7.58 0.89
CA GLU A 118 -18.77 -8.32 -0.22
C GLU A 118 -19.16 -7.76 -1.59
N ALA A 119 -20.42 -7.38 -1.77
CA ALA A 119 -20.91 -6.82 -3.03
C ALA A 119 -20.20 -5.50 -3.39
N ASP A 120 -19.97 -4.61 -2.41
CA ASP A 120 -19.24 -3.35 -2.64
C ASP A 120 -17.82 -3.61 -3.16
N TYR A 121 -17.12 -4.58 -2.56
CA TYR A 121 -15.76 -4.96 -2.97
C TYR A 121 -15.74 -5.62 -4.35
N ARG A 122 -16.64 -6.60 -4.61
CA ARG A 122 -16.68 -7.33 -5.90
C ARG A 122 -17.10 -6.47 -7.08
N LEU A 123 -17.91 -5.44 -6.86
CA LEU A 123 -18.34 -4.50 -7.91
C LEU A 123 -17.25 -3.45 -8.21
N SER A 124 -16.36 -3.20 -7.29
CA SER A 124 -15.39 -2.10 -7.41
C SER A 124 -14.04 -2.51 -8.03
N SER A 125 -13.73 -3.82 -8.06
CA SER A 125 -12.45 -4.32 -8.53
C SER A 125 -12.56 -5.78 -9.00
N PRO A 126 -11.77 -6.21 -10.00
CA PRO A 126 -11.65 -7.62 -10.36
C PRO A 126 -10.86 -8.43 -9.33
N CYS A 127 -10.15 -7.76 -8.44
CA CYS A 127 -9.29 -8.36 -7.41
C CYS A 127 -10.01 -8.36 -6.06
N LEU A 128 -9.61 -9.26 -5.16
CA LEU A 128 -10.03 -9.27 -3.77
C LEU A 128 -8.90 -8.77 -2.87
N THR A 129 -9.26 -8.31 -1.68
CA THR A 129 -8.28 -8.09 -0.60
C THR A 129 -7.75 -9.45 -0.16
N VAL A 130 -6.44 -9.58 0.02
CA VAL A 130 -5.80 -10.82 0.45
C VAL A 130 -4.90 -10.58 1.66
N ASP A 131 -4.62 -11.63 2.41
CA ASP A 131 -3.62 -11.62 3.47
C ASP A 131 -2.36 -12.37 3.00
N ILE A 132 -1.29 -11.62 2.71
CA ILE A 132 0.02 -12.18 2.36
C ILE A 132 1.11 -11.49 3.18
N PRO A 133 1.83 -12.23 4.05
CA PRO A 133 2.91 -11.67 4.83
C PRO A 133 4.02 -11.07 3.95
N GLN A 134 4.60 -9.96 4.38
CA GLN A 134 5.71 -9.29 3.68
C GLN A 134 6.87 -10.23 3.38
N THR A 135 7.14 -11.19 4.26
CA THR A 135 8.18 -12.23 4.08
C THR A 135 7.93 -13.13 2.87
N TYR A 136 6.71 -13.22 2.37
CA TYR A 136 6.35 -13.96 1.15
C TYR A 136 6.20 -13.02 -0.06
N LEU A 137 5.67 -11.81 0.15
CA LEU A 137 5.45 -10.85 -0.93
C LEU A 137 6.77 -10.30 -1.50
N GLU A 138 7.71 -9.88 -0.65
CA GLU A 138 8.98 -9.30 -1.14
C GLU A 138 9.78 -10.25 -2.04
N PRO A 139 9.95 -11.54 -1.72
CA PRO A 139 10.62 -12.48 -2.63
C PRO A 139 9.95 -12.59 -4.01
N ILE A 140 8.60 -12.50 -4.08
CA ILE A 140 7.87 -12.49 -5.35
C ILE A 140 8.24 -11.26 -6.17
N LEU A 141 8.18 -10.07 -5.56
CA LEU A 141 8.52 -8.81 -6.21
C LEU A 141 9.96 -8.80 -6.71
N VAL A 142 10.93 -9.11 -5.83
CA VAL A 142 12.36 -9.10 -6.14
C VAL A 142 12.71 -10.11 -7.23
N ARG A 143 12.19 -11.34 -7.14
CA ARG A 143 12.43 -12.39 -8.13
C ARG A 143 11.90 -11.99 -9.51
N ASN A 144 10.70 -11.39 -9.58
CA ASN A 144 10.12 -10.97 -10.85
C ASN A 144 10.83 -9.74 -11.43
N ALA A 145 11.26 -8.79 -10.59
CA ALA A 145 12.10 -7.67 -11.01
C ALA A 145 13.42 -8.17 -11.62
N ALA A 146 14.12 -9.08 -10.93
CA ALA A 146 15.37 -9.68 -11.43
C ALA A 146 15.18 -10.45 -12.74
N LYS A 147 14.08 -11.22 -12.87
CA LYS A 147 13.75 -11.94 -14.13
C LYS A 147 13.53 -11.00 -15.32
N ARG A 148 13.12 -9.75 -15.07
CA ARG A 148 12.84 -8.74 -16.10
C ARG A 148 14.01 -7.78 -16.35
N GLY A 149 15.18 -8.00 -15.70
CA GLY A 149 16.40 -7.26 -15.97
C GLY A 149 16.90 -6.36 -14.85
N THR A 150 16.16 -6.20 -13.73
CA THR A 150 16.69 -5.49 -12.57
C THR A 150 17.96 -6.16 -12.05
N GLN A 151 19.03 -5.40 -11.87
CA GLN A 151 20.22 -5.87 -11.17
C GLN A 151 20.01 -5.73 -9.66
N VAL A 152 19.81 -6.84 -8.96
CA VAL A 152 19.60 -6.86 -7.51
C VAL A 152 20.93 -7.03 -6.79
N ARG A 153 21.23 -6.11 -5.85
CA ARG A 153 22.44 -6.11 -5.04
C ARG A 153 22.10 -6.10 -3.55
N PHE A 154 22.08 -7.28 -2.98
CA PHE A 154 22.02 -7.45 -1.53
C PHE A 154 23.35 -7.07 -0.89
N SER A 155 23.35 -6.84 0.43
CA SER A 155 24.52 -6.43 1.21
C SER A 155 25.23 -5.19 0.65
N THR A 156 24.49 -4.32 -0.05
CA THR A 156 24.99 -3.08 -0.63
C THR A 156 24.28 -1.91 0.04
N GLU A 157 25.05 -1.12 0.76
CA GLU A 157 24.53 0.00 1.56
C GLU A 157 24.72 1.33 0.81
N TYR A 158 23.66 2.13 0.78
CA TYR A 158 23.72 3.52 0.36
C TYR A 158 24.49 4.33 1.41
N LEU A 159 25.43 5.16 0.97
CA LEU A 159 26.19 6.04 1.83
C LEU A 159 25.79 7.51 1.63
N SER A 160 25.80 7.97 0.39
CA SER A 160 25.48 9.35 0.00
C SER A 160 25.17 9.43 -1.49
N HIS A 161 24.80 10.60 -1.98
CA HIS A 161 24.72 10.89 -3.40
C HIS A 161 25.08 12.35 -3.70
N THR A 162 25.42 12.58 -4.96
CA THR A 162 25.48 13.91 -5.56
C THR A 162 24.63 13.90 -6.84
N GLN A 163 24.07 15.05 -7.21
CA GLN A 163 23.34 15.19 -8.45
C GLN A 163 23.79 16.41 -9.25
N ASP A 164 23.68 16.31 -10.57
CA ASP A 164 23.97 17.37 -11.54
C ASP A 164 22.90 17.40 -12.64
N GLU A 165 23.09 18.20 -13.71
CA GLU A 165 22.14 18.33 -14.81
C GLU A 165 21.90 17.02 -15.57
N ASP A 166 22.87 16.09 -15.58
CA ASP A 166 22.84 14.84 -16.34
C ASP A 166 22.37 13.64 -15.54
N GLY A 167 22.46 13.69 -14.19
CA GLY A 167 22.08 12.51 -13.37
C GLY A 167 22.47 12.61 -11.90
N VAL A 168 22.53 11.43 -11.28
CA VAL A 168 22.86 11.22 -9.88
C VAL A 168 24.04 10.25 -9.78
N THR A 169 25.04 10.57 -8.97
CA THR A 169 26.13 9.66 -8.59
C THR A 169 25.89 9.18 -7.17
N VAL A 170 25.74 7.88 -6.98
CA VAL A 170 25.42 7.25 -5.70
C VAL A 170 26.66 6.53 -5.17
N ASP A 171 27.08 6.89 -3.96
CA ASP A 171 28.14 6.22 -3.21
C ASP A 171 27.56 5.03 -2.46
N VAL A 172 28.14 3.86 -2.65
CA VAL A 172 27.65 2.63 -2.03
C VAL A 172 28.80 1.81 -1.43
N LEU A 173 28.47 1.06 -0.37
CA LEU A 173 29.39 0.14 0.31
C LEU A 173 28.92 -1.30 0.10
N ASP A 174 29.78 -2.13 -0.48
CA ASP A 174 29.61 -3.59 -0.43
C ASP A 174 29.99 -4.08 0.98
N ARG A 175 28.99 -4.46 1.77
CA ARG A 175 29.15 -4.88 3.17
C ARG A 175 29.82 -6.25 3.33
N LEU A 176 29.91 -7.04 2.26
CA LEU A 176 30.60 -8.33 2.29
C LEU A 176 32.11 -8.15 2.11
N THR A 177 32.51 -7.22 1.25
CA THR A 177 33.93 -6.99 0.93
C THR A 177 34.52 -5.77 1.65
N GLY A 178 33.66 -4.89 2.20
CA GLY A 178 34.07 -3.60 2.78
C GLY A 178 34.54 -2.57 1.73
N LYS A 179 34.27 -2.78 0.44
CA LYS A 179 34.70 -1.89 -0.64
C LYS A 179 33.59 -0.92 -1.03
N ALA A 180 33.91 0.36 -1.07
CA ALA A 180 33.03 1.38 -1.64
C ALA A 180 33.21 1.45 -3.17
N TYR A 181 32.15 1.81 -3.88
CA TYR A 181 32.12 2.06 -5.31
C TYR A 181 31.00 3.02 -5.69
N LEU A 182 31.01 3.49 -6.93
CA LEU A 182 30.05 4.48 -7.43
C LEU A 182 29.04 3.84 -8.40
N ILE A 183 27.80 4.31 -8.34
CA ILE A 183 26.78 4.03 -9.36
C ILE A 183 26.31 5.35 -9.94
N ARG A 184 26.47 5.54 -11.25
CA ARG A 184 25.94 6.68 -11.99
C ARG A 184 24.60 6.33 -12.60
N ALA A 185 23.56 7.16 -12.36
CA ALA A 185 22.21 6.97 -12.88
C ALA A 185 21.60 8.28 -13.36
N LYS A 186 20.50 8.19 -14.12
CA LYS A 186 19.68 9.37 -14.49
C LYS A 186 18.83 9.82 -13.31
N TYR A 187 18.32 8.88 -12.54
CA TYR A 187 17.44 9.12 -11.38
C TYR A 187 17.75 8.17 -10.22
N LEU A 188 17.38 8.61 -9.01
CA LEU A 188 17.48 7.83 -7.77
C LEU A 188 16.10 7.73 -7.12
N ILE A 189 15.71 6.54 -6.68
CA ILE A 189 14.52 6.30 -5.85
C ILE A 189 14.96 5.85 -4.46
N GLY A 190 14.70 6.67 -3.43
CA GLY A 190 14.85 6.33 -2.03
C GLY A 190 13.61 5.60 -1.50
N ALA A 191 13.74 4.29 -1.27
CA ALA A 191 12.72 3.43 -0.67
C ALA A 191 13.31 2.67 0.54
N ASP A 192 14.16 3.35 1.30
CA ASP A 192 15.02 2.85 2.36
C ASP A 192 14.35 2.87 3.75
N GLY A 193 13.02 3.06 3.78
CA GLY A 193 12.20 2.86 4.96
C GLY A 193 12.09 4.10 5.87
N ALA A 194 11.50 3.90 7.05
CA ALA A 194 11.09 4.98 7.95
C ALA A 194 12.23 5.88 8.47
N ARG A 195 13.47 5.41 8.41
CA ARG A 195 14.68 6.18 8.75
C ARG A 195 15.52 6.41 7.49
N SER A 196 14.87 6.86 6.42
CA SER A 196 15.47 7.09 5.11
C SER A 196 16.62 8.08 5.17
N MET A 197 17.79 7.63 4.77
CA MET A 197 18.95 8.50 4.56
C MET A 197 18.77 9.33 3.28
N VAL A 198 18.21 8.75 2.22
CA VAL A 198 17.96 9.45 0.96
C VAL A 198 17.03 10.64 1.18
N ALA A 199 15.92 10.46 1.92
CA ALA A 199 14.98 11.56 2.22
C ALA A 199 15.62 12.66 3.08
N ALA A 200 16.52 12.28 4.01
CA ALA A 200 17.29 13.22 4.84
C ALA A 200 18.29 14.01 4.00
N ASP A 201 19.04 13.34 3.11
CA ASP A 201 20.09 13.96 2.28
C ASP A 201 19.51 14.99 1.30
N ILE A 202 18.30 14.77 0.79
CA ILE A 202 17.62 15.76 -0.09
C ILE A 202 16.77 16.78 0.70
N GLY A 203 16.74 16.69 2.03
CA GLY A 203 16.03 17.64 2.89
C GLY A 203 14.53 17.69 2.67
N LEU A 204 13.85 16.55 2.52
CA LEU A 204 12.40 16.53 2.32
C LEU A 204 11.67 17.19 3.49
N PRO A 205 10.66 18.04 3.21
CA PRO A 205 9.84 18.65 4.25
C PRO A 205 8.83 17.62 4.78
N PHE A 206 8.80 17.45 6.11
CA PHE A 206 7.88 16.56 6.80
C PHE A 206 6.96 17.32 7.75
N GLU A 207 5.74 16.80 7.89
CA GLU A 207 4.78 17.17 8.95
C GLU A 207 4.50 15.96 9.84
N GLY A 208 4.24 16.21 11.14
CA GLY A 208 3.93 15.20 12.14
C GLY A 208 5.08 14.89 13.08
N ALA A 209 5.06 13.69 13.68
CA ALA A 209 6.03 13.26 14.70
C ALA A 209 6.43 11.78 14.53
N MET A 210 7.67 11.49 14.92
CA MET A 210 8.21 10.14 15.01
C MET A 210 8.10 9.61 16.43
N ASP A 211 8.11 8.28 16.55
CA ASP A 211 8.26 7.56 17.82
C ASP A 211 7.24 8.02 18.90
N ILE A 212 5.95 8.11 18.52
CA ILE A 212 4.86 8.51 19.42
C ILE A 212 4.43 7.39 20.39
N ALA A 213 4.75 6.13 20.08
CA ALA A 213 4.52 4.95 20.92
C ALA A 213 5.45 3.82 20.53
N GLY A 214 5.75 2.92 21.45
CA GLY A 214 6.59 1.74 21.23
C GLY A 214 5.78 0.47 21.01
N SER A 215 6.30 -0.42 20.16
CA SER A 215 5.71 -1.75 19.91
C SER A 215 6.78 -2.81 19.82
N MET A 216 6.47 -3.98 20.39
CA MET A 216 7.28 -5.18 20.30
C MET A 216 6.54 -6.26 19.53
N ASN A 217 7.22 -6.88 18.59
CA ASN A 217 6.77 -8.06 17.89
C ASN A 217 7.38 -9.31 18.53
N ILE A 218 6.56 -10.34 18.72
CA ILE A 218 6.99 -11.71 19.04
C ILE A 218 6.43 -12.62 17.96
N THR A 219 7.30 -13.23 17.15
CA THR A 219 6.91 -14.24 16.17
C THR A 219 7.10 -15.63 16.75
N PHE A 220 6.14 -16.52 16.53
CA PHE A 220 6.18 -17.86 17.11
C PHE A 220 5.44 -18.88 16.25
N LYS A 221 5.77 -20.17 16.47
CA LYS A 221 5.03 -21.30 15.93
C LYS A 221 4.34 -22.04 17.06
N ALA A 222 3.06 -22.34 16.86
CA ALA A 222 2.26 -23.20 17.70
C ALA A 222 0.99 -23.60 16.94
N ASP A 223 0.55 -24.85 17.04
CA ASP A 223 -0.73 -25.29 16.51
C ASP A 223 -1.86 -24.93 17.49
N ILE A 224 -2.66 -23.93 17.10
CA ILE A 224 -3.86 -23.53 17.83
C ILE A 224 -5.14 -23.74 17.01
N SER A 225 -5.09 -24.57 15.98
CA SER A 225 -6.21 -24.88 15.07
C SER A 225 -7.49 -25.25 15.80
N ARG A 226 -7.39 -26.00 16.89
CA ARG A 226 -8.53 -26.40 17.73
C ARG A 226 -9.39 -25.21 18.21
N TYR A 227 -8.77 -24.04 18.41
CA TYR A 227 -9.44 -22.88 18.97
C TYR A 227 -9.93 -21.90 17.91
N VAL A 228 -9.37 -21.92 16.70
CA VAL A 228 -9.57 -20.87 15.70
C VAL A 228 -10.14 -21.36 14.36
N SER A 229 -9.90 -22.61 13.96
CA SER A 229 -10.26 -23.10 12.61
C SER A 229 -11.76 -23.08 12.32
N HIS A 230 -12.63 -23.23 13.33
CA HIS A 230 -14.08 -23.19 13.17
C HIS A 230 -14.65 -21.78 12.98
N ARG A 231 -13.87 -20.72 13.23
CA ARG A 231 -14.22 -19.31 13.08
C ARG A 231 -12.98 -18.50 12.72
N PRO A 232 -12.46 -18.64 11.49
CA PRO A 232 -11.20 -18.03 11.08
C PRO A 232 -11.19 -16.53 11.25
N SER A 233 -10.04 -16.00 11.61
CA SER A 233 -9.75 -14.58 11.74
C SER A 233 -8.27 -14.35 11.60
N VAL A 234 -7.86 -13.26 10.97
CA VAL A 234 -6.44 -12.89 10.90
C VAL A 234 -6.00 -12.07 12.10
N LEU A 235 -6.93 -11.44 12.83
CA LEU A 235 -6.64 -10.54 13.95
C LEU A 235 -7.47 -10.91 15.18
N TYR A 236 -6.79 -11.03 16.33
CA TYR A 236 -7.40 -11.24 17.65
C TYR A 236 -6.86 -10.19 18.62
N TRP A 237 -7.73 -9.30 19.07
CA TRP A 237 -7.44 -8.26 20.06
C TRP A 237 -7.75 -8.78 21.44
N VAL A 238 -6.69 -9.05 22.20
CA VAL A 238 -6.78 -9.64 23.53
C VAL A 238 -6.83 -8.53 24.57
N ILE A 239 -7.94 -8.43 25.28
CA ILE A 239 -8.20 -7.42 26.32
C ILE A 239 -7.88 -8.03 27.68
N GLN A 240 -6.68 -7.75 28.17
CA GLN A 240 -6.16 -8.19 29.46
C GLN A 240 -5.48 -7.03 30.19
N PRO A 241 -5.32 -7.09 31.54
CA PRO A 241 -4.54 -6.12 32.29
C PRO A 241 -3.14 -5.93 31.68
N GLY A 242 -2.73 -4.67 31.48
CA GLY A 242 -1.46 -4.32 30.86
C GLY A 242 -1.37 -4.47 29.34
N SER A 243 -2.40 -4.97 28.66
CA SER A 243 -2.39 -5.11 27.19
C SER A 243 -2.61 -3.77 26.44
N ASN A 244 -2.94 -2.69 27.13
CA ASN A 244 -3.20 -1.36 26.55
C ASN A 244 -2.01 -0.40 26.65
N VAL A 245 -0.82 -0.88 26.90
CA VAL A 245 0.41 -0.06 26.98
C VAL A 245 0.93 0.24 25.57
N GLY A 246 1.58 1.40 25.39
CA GLY A 246 2.25 1.77 24.14
C GLY A 246 1.32 2.14 22.97
N GLY A 247 0.06 2.51 23.25
CA GLY A 247 -0.86 3.05 22.24
C GLY A 247 -1.50 2.03 21.31
N ILE A 248 -1.25 0.73 21.46
CA ILE A 248 -1.92 -0.33 20.69
C ILE A 248 -3.31 -0.63 21.27
N GLY A 249 -3.51 -0.41 22.56
CA GLY A 249 -4.81 -0.54 23.22
C GLY A 249 -5.22 -1.97 23.60
N ALA A 250 -4.60 -3.00 23.04
CA ALA A 250 -4.80 -4.41 23.35
C ALA A 250 -3.58 -5.23 22.91
N GLY A 251 -3.38 -6.42 23.47
CA GLY A 251 -2.45 -7.40 22.91
C GLY A 251 -3.02 -7.92 21.59
N LEU A 252 -2.32 -7.71 20.49
CA LEU A 252 -2.74 -8.21 19.19
C LEU A 252 -2.09 -9.55 18.90
N VAL A 253 -2.88 -10.59 18.70
CA VAL A 253 -2.44 -11.89 18.16
C VAL A 253 -2.87 -11.94 16.70
N ARG A 254 -1.89 -12.07 15.79
CA ARG A 254 -2.11 -12.09 14.37
C ARG A 254 -1.72 -13.43 13.76
N MET A 255 -2.59 -13.98 12.92
CA MET A 255 -2.27 -15.13 12.10
C MET A 255 -1.29 -14.74 11.00
N VAL A 256 -0.20 -15.50 10.86
CA VAL A 256 0.77 -15.36 9.76
C VAL A 256 0.53 -16.46 8.73
N ARG A 257 0.33 -17.70 9.20
CA ARG A 257 -0.10 -18.85 8.40
C ARG A 257 -1.12 -19.68 9.19
N PRO A 258 -2.18 -20.17 8.54
CA PRO A 258 -3.18 -21.02 9.17
C PRO A 258 -2.52 -22.37 9.53
N TRP A 259 -2.54 -22.84 10.71
CA TRP A 259 -2.92 -22.28 12.03
C TRP A 259 -1.69 -22.40 12.94
N ASN A 260 -0.48 -22.34 12.31
CA ASN A 260 0.80 -22.76 12.89
C ASN A 260 1.78 -21.60 13.10
N GLU A 261 1.66 -20.50 12.35
CA GLU A 261 2.58 -19.36 12.46
C GLU A 261 1.82 -18.12 12.89
N TRP A 262 2.36 -17.43 13.88
CA TRP A 262 1.69 -16.33 14.56
C TRP A 262 2.64 -15.18 14.85
N LEU A 263 2.06 -14.00 14.99
CA LEU A 263 2.72 -12.78 15.42
C LEU A 263 1.92 -12.19 16.59
N ILE A 264 2.58 -11.87 17.69
CA ILE A 264 2.05 -10.97 18.70
C ILE A 264 2.64 -9.59 18.51
N VAL A 265 1.78 -8.56 18.59
CA VAL A 265 2.19 -7.17 18.72
C VAL A 265 1.77 -6.68 20.09
N TRP A 266 2.74 -6.23 20.88
CA TRP A 266 2.56 -5.72 22.22
C TRP A 266 3.09 -4.30 22.33
N GLY A 267 2.31 -3.39 22.91
CA GLY A 267 2.72 -2.02 23.16
C GLY A 267 3.64 -1.88 24.36
N TYR A 268 4.54 -0.89 24.33
CA TYR A 268 5.31 -0.42 25.48
C TYR A 268 5.44 1.10 25.44
N ASP A 269 5.68 1.72 26.61
CA ASP A 269 5.94 3.16 26.67
C ASP A 269 7.33 3.45 26.08
N ILE A 270 7.36 4.20 24.99
CA ILE A 270 8.59 4.51 24.25
C ILE A 270 9.52 5.44 25.05
N ASN A 271 9.01 6.12 26.07
CA ASN A 271 9.79 6.98 26.97
C ASN A 271 10.49 6.21 28.09
N GLU A 272 10.16 4.92 28.26
CA GLU A 272 10.81 4.02 29.20
C GLU A 272 11.88 3.17 28.49
N GLU A 273 12.72 2.48 29.28
CA GLU A 273 13.68 1.52 28.70
C GLU A 273 12.92 0.45 27.90
N PRO A 274 13.34 0.16 26.65
CA PRO A 274 12.71 -0.88 25.85
C PRO A 274 12.71 -2.22 26.58
N PRO A 275 11.60 -2.98 26.51
CA PRO A 275 11.49 -4.24 27.21
C PRO A 275 12.58 -5.23 26.75
N GLN A 276 13.30 -5.78 27.72
CA GLN A 276 14.25 -6.88 27.50
C GLN A 276 13.49 -8.20 27.68
N VAL A 277 13.14 -8.86 26.58
CA VAL A 277 12.34 -10.09 26.60
C VAL A 277 13.21 -11.23 26.07
N ASP A 278 13.63 -12.12 26.98
CA ASP A 278 14.27 -13.37 26.61
C ASP A 278 13.25 -14.40 26.10
N GLU A 279 13.71 -15.53 25.63
CA GLU A 279 12.86 -16.58 25.07
C GLU A 279 11.82 -17.09 26.08
N ALA A 280 12.20 -17.27 27.34
CA ALA A 280 11.30 -17.77 28.38
C ALA A 280 10.17 -16.76 28.68
N ALA A 281 10.52 -15.48 28.77
CA ALA A 281 9.54 -14.39 28.92
C ALA A 281 8.62 -14.30 27.70
N ALA A 282 9.16 -14.42 26.47
CA ALA A 282 8.37 -14.43 25.25
C ALA A 282 7.35 -15.60 25.23
N VAL A 283 7.77 -16.80 25.59
CA VAL A 283 6.88 -17.98 25.73
C VAL A 283 5.77 -17.70 26.74
N GLN A 284 6.09 -17.07 27.87
CA GLN A 284 5.09 -16.75 28.89
C GLN A 284 4.07 -15.70 28.41
N ILE A 285 4.52 -14.69 27.68
CA ILE A 285 3.64 -13.69 27.05
C ILE A 285 2.68 -14.36 26.06
N VAL A 286 3.21 -15.25 25.20
CA VAL A 286 2.39 -16.01 24.24
C VAL A 286 1.33 -16.82 24.98
N ARG A 287 1.73 -17.62 25.96
CA ARG A 287 0.81 -18.47 26.75
C ARG A 287 -0.28 -17.67 27.46
N ASN A 288 0.07 -16.53 28.02
CA ASN A 288 -0.88 -15.65 28.70
C ASN A 288 -1.92 -15.07 27.73
N LEU A 289 -1.48 -14.50 26.60
CA LEU A 289 -2.40 -13.92 25.62
C LEU A 289 -3.28 -14.99 24.95
N LEU A 290 -2.75 -16.18 24.74
CA LEU A 290 -3.53 -17.28 24.20
C LEU A 290 -4.47 -17.91 25.24
N GLY A 291 -4.21 -17.75 26.55
CA GLY A 291 -4.93 -18.43 27.63
C GLY A 291 -4.65 -19.94 27.67
N MET A 292 -3.42 -20.34 27.31
CA MET A 292 -2.99 -21.73 27.14
C MET A 292 -1.66 -21.97 27.88
N PRO A 293 -1.67 -22.22 29.19
CA PRO A 293 -0.45 -22.28 30.02
C PRO A 293 0.52 -23.40 29.63
N ASP A 294 0.01 -24.49 29.07
CA ASP A 294 0.81 -25.69 28.74
C ASP A 294 1.11 -25.79 27.23
N LEU A 295 0.80 -24.74 26.44
CA LEU A 295 1.04 -24.77 24.99
C LEU A 295 2.52 -24.91 24.67
N ASP A 296 2.85 -25.83 23.77
CA ASP A 296 4.19 -25.90 23.18
C ASP A 296 4.38 -24.74 22.18
N VAL A 297 5.40 -23.91 22.40
CA VAL A 297 5.66 -22.69 21.66
C VAL A 297 7.12 -22.63 21.23
N GLU A 298 7.35 -22.47 19.93
CA GLU A 298 8.67 -22.17 19.36
C GLU A 298 8.73 -20.67 19.05
N ILE A 299 9.54 -19.90 19.78
CA ILE A 299 9.78 -18.49 19.46
C ILE A 299 10.71 -18.40 18.23
N THR A 300 10.29 -17.71 17.20
CA THR A 300 11.07 -17.55 15.96
C THR A 300 11.75 -16.20 15.84
N GLY A 301 11.37 -15.22 16.67
CA GLY A 301 12.03 -13.91 16.74
C GLY A 301 11.29 -12.89 17.57
N THR A 302 12.03 -11.86 17.97
CA THR A 302 11.51 -10.64 18.62
C THR A 302 12.06 -9.41 17.94
N SER A 303 11.29 -8.32 17.87
CA SER A 303 11.76 -7.05 17.34
C SER A 303 10.99 -5.87 17.92
N LEU A 304 11.67 -4.72 18.07
CA LEU A 304 11.11 -3.47 18.54
C LEU A 304 10.93 -2.49 17.39
N TRP A 305 9.89 -1.66 17.47
CA TRP A 305 9.65 -0.59 16.50
C TRP A 305 8.81 0.52 17.11
N GLY A 306 8.88 1.73 16.50
CA GLY A 306 8.11 2.90 16.92
C GLY A 306 6.89 3.14 16.05
N ASN A 307 5.79 3.56 16.67
CA ASN A 307 4.62 4.10 15.96
C ASN A 307 4.88 5.57 15.60
N ASN A 308 4.44 5.96 14.42
CA ASN A 308 4.72 7.28 13.87
C ASN A 308 3.43 7.93 13.34
N GLU A 309 3.41 9.26 13.30
CA GLU A 309 2.42 10.08 12.60
C GLU A 309 3.17 11.13 11.79
N MET A 310 3.75 10.73 10.63
CA MET A 310 4.60 11.61 9.84
C MET A 310 4.44 11.36 8.35
N TYR A 311 4.36 12.44 7.57
CA TYR A 311 4.32 12.40 6.11
C TYR A 311 5.09 13.56 5.49
N ALA A 312 5.65 13.32 4.30
CA ALA A 312 6.34 14.33 3.52
C ALA A 312 5.33 15.12 2.67
N THR A 313 5.50 16.44 2.60
CA THR A 313 4.67 17.32 1.77
C THR A 313 5.20 17.47 0.35
N LEU A 314 6.47 17.08 0.14
CA LEU A 314 7.13 16.97 -1.16
C LEU A 314 7.90 15.66 -1.22
N LEU A 315 7.84 14.92 -2.34
CA LEU A 315 8.36 13.56 -2.43
C LEU A 315 9.64 13.44 -3.26
N HIS A 316 10.19 14.54 -3.74
CA HIS A 316 11.42 14.56 -4.55
C HIS A 316 12.15 15.89 -4.46
N SER A 317 13.42 15.86 -4.86
CA SER A 317 14.24 17.05 -5.08
C SER A 317 15.17 16.79 -6.28
N GLY A 318 14.99 17.56 -7.35
CA GLY A 318 15.71 17.35 -8.60
C GLY A 318 15.48 15.94 -9.18
N ARG A 319 16.52 15.14 -9.27
CA ARG A 319 16.51 13.79 -9.84
C ARG A 319 16.34 12.67 -8.82
N VAL A 320 16.11 13.02 -7.55
CA VAL A 320 15.98 12.08 -6.43
C VAL A 320 14.55 12.07 -5.92
N PHE A 321 13.92 10.90 -5.95
CA PHE A 321 12.53 10.65 -5.53
C PHE A 321 12.52 9.74 -4.32
N CYS A 322 11.52 9.89 -3.45
CA CYS A 322 11.32 8.97 -2.32
C CYS A 322 9.92 8.36 -2.36
N ALA A 323 9.79 7.13 -1.84
CA ALA A 323 8.54 6.37 -1.87
C ALA A 323 8.36 5.50 -0.60
N GLY A 324 7.12 5.18 -0.26
CA GLY A 324 6.79 4.31 0.85
C GLY A 324 7.13 4.91 2.21
N ASP A 325 7.60 4.09 3.15
CA ASP A 325 7.94 4.54 4.51
C ASP A 325 9.00 5.64 4.56
N ALA A 326 9.75 5.87 3.46
CA ALA A 326 10.64 7.02 3.36
C ALA A 326 9.88 8.35 3.38
N VAL A 327 8.60 8.36 2.99
CA VAL A 327 7.79 9.58 2.86
C VAL A 327 6.47 9.56 3.65
N HIS A 328 5.99 8.40 4.13
CA HIS A 328 4.80 8.31 4.99
C HIS A 328 4.97 7.21 6.02
N ARG A 329 4.79 7.56 7.29
CA ARG A 329 5.04 6.70 8.46
C ARG A 329 3.86 6.78 9.39
N HIS A 330 3.23 5.65 9.64
CA HIS A 330 2.02 5.57 10.47
C HIS A 330 1.91 4.19 11.13
N PRO A 331 1.06 4.04 12.18
CA PRO A 331 0.80 2.73 12.78
C PRO A 331 0.20 1.77 11.75
N PRO A 332 0.27 0.45 11.98
CA PRO A 332 -0.25 -0.55 11.04
C PRO A 332 -1.77 -0.56 10.90
N SER A 333 -2.49 0.26 11.65
CA SER A 333 -3.94 0.44 11.54
C SER A 333 -4.36 0.69 10.10
N ASN A 334 -5.51 0.15 9.71
CA ASN A 334 -6.05 0.12 8.34
C ASN A 334 -5.26 -0.76 7.34
N GLY A 335 -4.06 -1.24 7.64
CA GLY A 335 -3.27 -2.03 6.70
C GLY A 335 -2.83 -1.26 5.44
N LEU A 336 -2.64 0.07 5.51
CA LEU A 336 -2.43 0.90 4.33
C LEU A 336 -0.97 1.06 3.89
N GLY A 337 0.01 0.87 4.78
CA GLY A 337 1.41 1.24 4.54
C GLY A 337 2.04 0.59 3.31
N SER A 338 2.12 -0.74 3.27
CA SER A 338 2.69 -1.47 2.14
C SER A 338 1.89 -1.28 0.85
N ASN A 339 0.57 -1.17 0.97
CA ASN A 339 -0.33 -0.92 -0.16
C ASN A 339 -0.05 0.43 -0.82
N THR A 340 0.08 1.49 -0.01
CA THR A 340 0.43 2.83 -0.51
C THR A 340 1.85 2.86 -1.07
N SER A 341 2.79 2.15 -0.44
CA SER A 341 4.17 2.00 -0.92
C SER A 341 4.25 1.41 -2.34
N VAL A 342 3.46 0.36 -2.61
CA VAL A 342 3.35 -0.26 -3.95
C VAL A 342 2.75 0.72 -4.95
N GLN A 343 1.73 1.48 -4.55
CA GLN A 343 1.06 2.47 -5.41
C GLN A 343 1.95 3.68 -5.71
N ASP A 344 2.78 4.14 -4.77
CA ASP A 344 3.77 5.19 -5.01
C ASP A 344 4.74 4.77 -6.11
N ALA A 345 5.28 3.55 -5.97
CA ALA A 345 6.19 2.96 -6.96
C ALA A 345 5.55 2.85 -8.34
N TYR A 346 4.30 2.38 -8.39
CA TYR A 346 3.53 2.21 -9.62
C TYR A 346 3.23 3.56 -10.31
N ASN A 347 2.87 4.59 -9.56
CA ASN A 347 2.64 5.94 -10.07
C ASN A 347 3.94 6.58 -10.60
N LEU A 348 5.08 6.39 -9.91
CA LEU A 348 6.35 6.99 -10.28
C LEU A 348 7.00 6.31 -11.49
N ALA A 349 6.97 4.99 -11.56
CA ALA A 349 7.77 4.24 -12.53
C ALA A 349 7.37 4.51 -13.99
N TRP A 350 6.07 4.62 -14.32
CA TRP A 350 5.66 4.95 -15.68
C TRP A 350 6.04 6.38 -16.10
N LYS A 351 6.03 7.32 -15.15
CA LYS A 351 6.44 8.71 -15.39
C LYS A 351 7.94 8.78 -15.70
N LEU A 352 8.76 8.11 -14.90
CA LEU A 352 10.20 7.98 -15.16
C LEU A 352 10.46 7.31 -16.52
N ALA A 353 9.76 6.21 -16.82
CA ALA A 353 9.90 5.52 -18.11
C ALA A 353 9.52 6.42 -19.30
N ALA A 354 8.43 7.19 -19.19
CA ALA A 354 7.99 8.11 -20.25
C ALA A 354 9.02 9.22 -20.49
N VAL A 355 9.59 9.80 -19.44
CA VAL A 355 10.64 10.84 -19.56
C VAL A 355 11.94 10.25 -20.10
N LEU A 356 12.39 9.10 -19.60
CA LEU A 356 13.62 8.45 -20.05
C LEU A 356 13.58 8.04 -21.54
N LYS A 357 12.38 7.67 -22.01
CA LYS A 357 12.14 7.32 -23.43
C LYS A 357 11.86 8.54 -24.32
N GLY A 358 11.89 9.75 -23.79
CA GLY A 358 11.58 10.98 -24.54
C GLY A 358 10.11 11.11 -24.94
N GLN A 359 9.23 10.35 -24.34
CA GLN A 359 7.77 10.37 -24.58
C GLN A 359 7.08 11.52 -23.84
N ALA A 360 7.67 11.99 -22.74
CA ALA A 360 7.16 13.10 -21.91
C ALA A 360 8.24 14.11 -21.58
N GLY A 361 7.82 15.33 -21.28
CA GLY A 361 8.69 16.37 -20.73
C GLY A 361 9.01 16.09 -19.25
N PRO A 362 10.14 16.63 -18.73
CA PRO A 362 10.56 16.39 -17.34
C PRO A 362 9.55 16.91 -16.31
N SER A 363 8.73 17.90 -16.64
CA SER A 363 7.66 18.42 -15.75
C SER A 363 6.59 17.37 -15.39
N LEU A 364 6.47 16.27 -16.14
CA LEU A 364 5.63 15.15 -15.76
C LEU A 364 6.02 14.57 -14.39
N LEU A 365 7.31 14.63 -14.03
CA LEU A 365 7.82 14.08 -12.78
C LEU A 365 7.36 14.86 -11.55
N ASP A 366 7.11 16.17 -11.68
CA ASP A 366 6.60 17.01 -10.59
C ASP A 366 5.20 16.57 -10.15
N THR A 367 4.44 15.93 -11.06
CA THR A 367 3.10 15.41 -10.76
C THR A 367 3.12 14.25 -9.75
N TYR A 368 4.26 13.61 -9.53
CA TYR A 368 4.39 12.57 -8.51
C TYR A 368 4.08 13.09 -7.11
N SER A 369 4.72 14.19 -6.71
CA SER A 369 4.42 14.83 -5.42
C SER A 369 3.00 15.36 -5.36
N ALA A 370 2.51 16.01 -6.42
CA ALA A 370 1.17 16.57 -6.45
C ALA A 370 0.06 15.51 -6.28
N GLU A 371 0.30 14.29 -6.78
CA GLU A 371 -0.67 13.19 -6.71
C GLU A 371 -0.51 12.35 -5.43
N ARG A 372 0.73 12.09 -4.99
CA ARG A 372 0.98 11.11 -3.92
C ARG A 372 1.13 11.71 -2.53
N ALA A 373 1.58 12.97 -2.39
CA ALA A 373 1.67 13.60 -1.07
C ALA A 373 0.29 13.77 -0.38
N PRO A 374 -0.81 14.17 -1.08
CA PRO A 374 -2.13 14.21 -0.47
C PRO A 374 -2.66 12.83 -0.05
N VAL A 375 -2.30 11.77 -0.78
CA VAL A 375 -2.63 10.38 -0.39
C VAL A 375 -1.87 10.00 0.87
N ALA A 376 -0.57 10.30 0.95
CA ALA A 376 0.25 10.06 2.13
C ALA A 376 -0.32 10.75 3.38
N GLU A 377 -0.68 12.02 3.27
CA GLU A 377 -1.34 12.78 4.34
C GLU A 377 -2.64 12.09 4.81
N ARG A 378 -3.54 11.74 3.86
CA ARG A 378 -4.84 11.12 4.16
C ARG A 378 -4.67 9.80 4.92
N ILE A 379 -3.77 8.92 4.44
CA ILE A 379 -3.58 7.59 5.07
C ILE A 379 -2.93 7.69 6.44
N VAL A 380 -1.93 8.59 6.61
CA VAL A 380 -1.27 8.79 7.91
C VAL A 380 -2.27 9.30 8.95
N LYS A 381 -3.08 10.31 8.60
CA LYS A 381 -4.12 10.85 9.48
C LYS A 381 -5.20 9.81 9.80
N ARG A 382 -5.64 9.02 8.80
CA ARG A 382 -6.67 7.98 9.01
C ARG A 382 -6.15 6.86 9.90
N ALA A 383 -4.98 6.31 9.64
CA ALA A 383 -4.41 5.23 10.43
C ALA A 383 -4.21 5.63 11.91
N ASN A 384 -3.69 6.84 12.15
CA ASN A 384 -3.51 7.34 13.52
C ASN A 384 -4.85 7.59 14.23
N ARG A 385 -5.85 8.10 13.50
CA ARG A 385 -7.20 8.24 14.05
C ARG A 385 -7.79 6.88 14.41
N SER A 386 -7.68 5.88 13.54
CA SER A 386 -8.15 4.51 13.79
C SER A 386 -7.49 3.89 15.02
N SER A 387 -6.17 4.11 15.20
CA SER A 387 -5.44 3.67 16.39
C SER A 387 -6.00 4.30 17.67
N ARG A 388 -6.25 5.60 17.66
CA ARG A 388 -6.83 6.31 18.84
C ARG A 388 -8.26 5.87 19.15
N GLU A 389 -9.05 5.46 18.17
CA GLU A 389 -10.45 5.02 18.32
C GLU A 389 -10.59 3.69 19.10
N PHE A 390 -9.50 2.94 19.35
CA PHE A 390 -9.52 1.77 20.24
C PHE A 390 -9.94 2.10 21.66
N VAL A 391 -9.64 3.28 22.15
CA VAL A 391 -10.00 3.70 23.52
C VAL A 391 -11.50 3.63 23.77
N ASP A 392 -12.33 3.77 22.74
CA ASP A 392 -13.79 3.74 22.89
C ASP A 392 -14.31 2.33 23.19
N ILE A 393 -13.61 1.28 22.75
CA ILE A 393 -13.91 -0.11 23.14
C ILE A 393 -13.62 -0.31 24.62
N PHE A 394 -12.47 0.17 25.13
CA PHE A 394 -12.12 0.07 26.55
C PHE A 394 -13.08 0.85 27.43
N LYS A 395 -13.49 2.05 27.00
CA LYS A 395 -14.54 2.84 27.71
C LYS A 395 -15.87 2.11 27.75
N ALA A 396 -16.31 1.55 26.61
CA ALA A 396 -17.57 0.83 26.50
C ALA A 396 -17.60 -0.42 27.40
N LEU A 397 -16.48 -1.11 27.55
CA LEU A 397 -16.31 -2.24 28.45
C LEU A 397 -16.18 -1.82 29.91
N GLY A 398 -15.78 -0.57 30.18
CA GLY A 398 -15.49 -0.08 31.55
C GLY A 398 -14.17 -0.60 32.10
N VAL A 399 -13.21 -0.94 31.23
CA VAL A 399 -11.91 -1.54 31.62
C VAL A 399 -10.75 -0.55 31.56
N LEU A 400 -11.01 0.70 31.21
CA LEU A 400 -9.96 1.71 31.00
C LEU A 400 -9.11 1.94 32.25
N ASP A 401 -9.74 1.97 33.42
CA ASP A 401 -9.10 2.22 34.70
C ASP A 401 -8.83 0.92 35.51
N ALA A 402 -9.16 -0.25 34.95
CA ALA A 402 -8.94 -1.53 35.61
C ALA A 402 -7.45 -1.88 35.66
N THR A 403 -6.92 -2.16 36.85
CA THR A 403 -5.51 -2.48 37.08
C THR A 403 -5.27 -3.95 37.39
N THR A 404 -6.34 -4.68 37.72
CA THR A 404 -6.28 -6.11 38.06
C THR A 404 -7.19 -6.93 37.16
N GLU A 405 -6.87 -8.21 37.02
CA GLU A 405 -7.69 -9.17 36.29
C GLU A 405 -9.11 -9.27 36.86
N ALA A 406 -9.25 -9.21 38.18
CA ALA A 406 -10.55 -9.26 38.85
C ALA A 406 -11.44 -8.04 38.51
N GLU A 407 -10.89 -6.84 38.50
CA GLU A 407 -11.59 -5.61 38.13
C GLU A 407 -12.02 -5.66 36.65
N MET A 408 -11.12 -6.10 35.78
CA MET A 408 -11.38 -6.22 34.34
C MET A 408 -12.46 -7.26 34.06
N THR A 409 -12.39 -8.41 34.69
CA THR A 409 -13.41 -9.47 34.60
C THR A 409 -14.76 -8.96 35.06
N ALA A 410 -14.83 -8.30 36.21
CA ALA A 410 -16.08 -7.75 36.74
C ALA A 410 -16.72 -6.72 35.77
N ALA A 411 -15.90 -5.84 35.19
CA ALA A 411 -16.36 -4.84 34.24
C ALA A 411 -16.88 -5.48 32.93
N ILE A 412 -16.21 -6.53 32.44
CA ILE A 412 -16.65 -7.27 31.25
C ILE A 412 -17.92 -8.09 31.54
N GLU A 413 -18.04 -8.70 32.72
CA GLU A 413 -19.22 -9.48 33.13
C GLU A 413 -20.48 -8.61 33.26
N GLU A 414 -20.36 -7.35 33.70
CA GLU A 414 -21.50 -6.45 33.85
C GLU A 414 -22.31 -6.30 32.55
N ARG A 415 -21.68 -6.39 31.36
CA ARG A 415 -22.39 -6.32 30.07
C ARG A 415 -23.35 -7.49 29.86
N LYS A 416 -23.18 -8.62 30.55
CA LYS A 416 -24.04 -9.80 30.49
C LYS A 416 -25.29 -9.67 31.36
N ALA A 417 -25.28 -8.73 32.31
CA ALA A 417 -26.38 -8.56 33.24
C ALA A 417 -27.67 -8.11 32.54
N ASN A 418 -28.80 -8.67 32.95
CA ASN A 418 -30.13 -8.24 32.51
C ASN A 418 -30.60 -7.03 33.33
N THR A 419 -29.84 -5.93 33.23
CA THR A 419 -30.08 -4.66 33.91
C THR A 419 -29.98 -3.51 32.92
N PRO A 420 -30.53 -2.31 33.24
CA PRO A 420 -30.34 -1.11 32.43
C PRO A 420 -28.86 -0.77 32.19
N ALA A 421 -27.98 -0.96 33.19
CA ALA A 421 -26.54 -0.76 33.07
C ALA A 421 -25.90 -1.75 32.08
N GLY A 422 -26.21 -3.03 32.18
CA GLY A 422 -25.75 -4.04 31.23
C GLY A 422 -26.22 -3.78 29.79
N ALA A 423 -27.47 -3.34 29.63
CA ALA A 423 -28.00 -2.95 28.33
C ALA A 423 -27.27 -1.72 27.74
N ALA A 424 -26.96 -0.72 28.58
CA ALA A 424 -26.23 0.46 28.17
C ALA A 424 -24.79 0.12 27.73
N LYS A 425 -24.09 -0.76 28.46
CA LYS A 425 -22.76 -1.27 28.08
C LYS A 425 -22.79 -2.00 26.74
N ARG A 426 -23.74 -2.90 26.51
CA ARG A 426 -23.89 -3.60 25.21
C ARG A 426 -24.09 -2.60 24.07
N ALA A 427 -24.98 -1.63 24.25
CA ALA A 427 -25.21 -0.60 23.21
C ALA A 427 -23.98 0.29 22.97
N ALA A 428 -23.22 0.62 24.02
CA ALA A 428 -21.97 1.38 23.88
C ALA A 428 -20.90 0.55 23.14
N LEU A 429 -20.76 -0.73 23.45
CA LEU A 429 -19.82 -1.61 22.78
C LEU A 429 -20.15 -1.77 21.28
N VAL A 430 -21.42 -1.95 20.91
CA VAL A 430 -21.84 -1.99 19.49
C VAL A 430 -21.40 -0.72 18.77
N ARG A 431 -21.67 0.46 19.33
CA ARG A 431 -21.24 1.72 18.70
C ARG A 431 -19.72 1.85 18.58
N ALA A 432 -18.97 1.42 19.59
CA ALA A 432 -17.51 1.46 19.56
C ALA A 432 -16.94 0.49 18.52
N MET A 433 -17.58 -0.67 18.35
CA MET A 433 -17.21 -1.63 17.29
C MET A 433 -17.60 -1.13 15.91
N ASP A 434 -18.78 -0.52 15.73
CA ASP A 434 -19.18 0.08 14.45
C ASP A 434 -18.20 1.17 14.00
N LEU A 435 -17.62 1.94 14.93
CA LEU A 435 -16.58 2.92 14.63
C LEU A 435 -15.33 2.26 14.01
N LYS A 436 -15.02 1.01 14.35
CA LYS A 436 -13.88 0.28 13.79
C LYS A 436 -14.06 -0.13 12.31
N ASN A 437 -15.26 0.07 11.71
CA ASN A 437 -15.41 -0.02 10.25
C ASN A 437 -14.46 0.95 9.52
N TYR A 438 -14.14 2.11 10.10
CA TYR A 438 -13.16 3.04 9.55
C TYR A 438 -11.71 2.51 9.56
N GLU A 439 -11.45 1.43 10.26
CA GLU A 439 -10.16 0.74 10.22
C GLU A 439 -10.20 -0.49 9.29
N PHE A 440 -11.25 -1.29 9.37
CA PHE A 440 -11.31 -2.60 8.74
C PHE A 440 -12.13 -2.65 7.45
N ASN A 441 -12.87 -1.59 7.12
CA ASN A 441 -13.70 -1.48 5.92
C ASN A 441 -13.60 -0.10 5.28
N ALA A 442 -12.43 0.53 5.33
CA ALA A 442 -12.18 1.87 4.78
C ALA A 442 -12.00 1.84 3.25
N HIS A 443 -12.94 1.21 2.55
CA HIS A 443 -12.88 0.92 1.13
C HIS A 443 -12.72 2.19 0.27
N GLY A 444 -13.36 3.29 0.66
CA GLY A 444 -13.21 4.57 -0.02
C GLY A 444 -11.84 5.23 0.20
N VAL A 445 -11.16 4.96 1.32
CA VAL A 445 -9.78 5.39 1.53
C VAL A 445 -8.81 4.57 0.67
N GLU A 446 -9.08 3.27 0.53
CA GLU A 446 -8.24 2.33 -0.20
C GLU A 446 -8.28 2.57 -1.72
N LEU A 447 -9.48 2.71 -2.31
CA LEU A 447 -9.71 2.85 -3.76
C LEU A 447 -10.01 4.28 -4.20
N GLY A 448 -10.64 5.11 -3.37
CA GLY A 448 -11.14 6.44 -3.71
C GLY A 448 -10.04 7.51 -3.76
N GLN A 449 -8.90 7.21 -4.35
CA GLN A 449 -7.82 8.17 -4.58
C GLN A 449 -8.14 8.99 -5.84
N PHE A 450 -8.17 10.31 -5.67
CA PHE A 450 -8.43 11.26 -6.76
C PHE A 450 -7.18 12.11 -6.99
N TYR A 451 -6.71 12.20 -8.23
CA TYR A 451 -5.52 12.96 -8.58
C TYR A 451 -5.88 14.32 -9.17
N ALA A 452 -5.18 15.34 -8.70
CA ALA A 452 -5.24 16.70 -9.23
C ALA A 452 -3.80 17.17 -9.51
N SER A 453 -3.41 17.20 -10.78
CA SER A 453 -2.06 17.57 -11.21
C SER A 453 -2.08 18.07 -12.64
N SER A 454 -0.95 18.55 -13.16
CA SER A 454 -0.83 18.92 -14.59
C SER A 454 -0.93 17.72 -15.54
N ALA A 455 -0.83 16.47 -15.05
CA ALA A 455 -1.08 15.26 -15.83
C ALA A 455 -2.56 14.84 -15.84
N ILE A 456 -3.46 15.70 -15.37
CA ILE A 456 -4.91 15.55 -15.39
C ILE A 456 -5.53 16.83 -15.97
N LEU A 457 -6.30 16.70 -17.04
CA LEU A 457 -7.01 17.82 -17.64
C LEU A 457 -8.48 17.80 -17.23
N SER A 458 -8.87 18.75 -16.41
CA SER A 458 -10.27 18.93 -16.01
C SER A 458 -11.15 19.26 -17.20
N ASP A 459 -12.30 18.64 -17.29
CA ASP A 459 -13.37 18.97 -18.24
C ASP A 459 -14.39 19.96 -17.65
N GLY A 460 -14.09 20.52 -16.48
CA GLY A 460 -14.98 21.41 -15.72
C GLY A 460 -15.99 20.68 -14.84
N SER A 461 -16.05 19.35 -14.91
CA SER A 461 -16.88 18.56 -13.99
C SER A 461 -16.21 18.42 -12.62
N THR A 462 -17.03 18.16 -11.61
CA THR A 462 -16.59 17.81 -10.27
C THR A 462 -16.92 16.36 -10.00
N PRO A 463 -16.12 15.65 -9.18
CA PRO A 463 -16.49 14.32 -8.71
C PRO A 463 -17.92 14.33 -8.15
N PRO A 464 -18.71 13.26 -8.35
CA PRO A 464 -20.05 13.17 -7.79
C PRO A 464 -19.97 13.31 -6.27
N VAL A 465 -20.99 13.98 -5.69
CA VAL A 465 -21.11 14.03 -4.22
C VAL A 465 -21.39 12.62 -3.73
N PRO A 466 -20.58 12.07 -2.84
CA PRO A 466 -20.78 10.71 -2.35
C PRO A 466 -22.16 10.51 -1.74
N SER A 467 -22.85 9.46 -2.15
CA SER A 467 -24.17 9.09 -1.63
C SER A 467 -24.09 8.43 -0.25
N ARG A 468 -22.92 7.85 0.06
CA ARG A 468 -22.59 7.18 1.33
C ARG A 468 -21.32 7.80 1.91
N ASP A 469 -20.90 7.37 3.10
CA ASP A 469 -19.69 7.85 3.74
C ASP A 469 -18.45 7.57 2.85
N PRO A 470 -17.70 8.61 2.42
CA PRO A 470 -16.63 8.47 1.43
C PRO A 470 -15.36 7.80 1.96
N ASP A 471 -15.22 7.60 3.26
CA ASP A 471 -14.12 6.82 3.83
C ASP A 471 -14.46 5.32 3.84
N LEU A 472 -15.74 4.98 4.06
CA LEU A 472 -16.21 3.60 4.13
C LEU A 472 -16.57 3.00 2.77
N TYR A 473 -17.00 3.81 1.81
CA TYR A 473 -17.53 3.35 0.52
C TYR A 473 -16.82 4.03 -0.65
N TYR A 474 -16.43 3.23 -1.61
CA TYR A 474 -15.88 3.74 -2.86
C TYR A 474 -17.02 3.98 -3.86
N GLU A 475 -17.07 5.15 -4.45
CA GLU A 475 -17.94 5.48 -5.58
C GLU A 475 -17.11 5.66 -6.84
N MET A 476 -17.42 4.88 -7.87
CA MET A 476 -16.75 4.90 -9.15
C MET A 476 -17.21 6.11 -9.97
N SER A 477 -16.27 6.74 -10.69
CA SER A 477 -16.53 7.84 -11.61
C SER A 477 -15.50 7.89 -12.72
N THR A 478 -15.84 8.50 -13.85
CA THR A 478 -14.92 8.77 -14.96
C THR A 478 -14.51 10.23 -15.06
N VAL A 479 -14.78 11.04 -14.05
CA VAL A 479 -14.25 12.41 -13.96
C VAL A 479 -12.71 12.36 -14.00
N PRO A 480 -12.05 13.21 -14.82
CA PRO A 480 -10.59 13.23 -14.89
C PRO A 480 -9.94 13.38 -13.51
N GLY A 481 -8.99 12.51 -13.21
CA GLY A 481 -8.38 12.33 -11.89
C GLY A 481 -8.88 11.10 -11.13
N SER A 482 -10.04 10.54 -11.50
CA SER A 482 -10.55 9.30 -10.93
C SER A 482 -9.81 8.08 -11.48
N HIS A 483 -9.80 7.00 -10.70
CA HIS A 483 -9.39 5.69 -11.17
C HIS A 483 -10.41 5.13 -12.15
N LEU A 484 -9.96 4.38 -13.16
CA LEU A 484 -10.83 3.72 -14.16
C LEU A 484 -11.81 2.78 -13.44
N PRO A 485 -13.15 2.98 -13.60
CA PRO A 485 -14.15 2.11 -13.00
C PRO A 485 -13.99 0.65 -13.43
N HIS A 486 -14.28 -0.27 -12.52
CA HIS A 486 -14.31 -1.68 -12.85
C HIS A 486 -15.62 -2.05 -13.57
N ALA A 487 -15.49 -2.77 -14.67
CA ALA A 487 -16.57 -3.48 -15.35
C ALA A 487 -16.05 -4.78 -15.94
N TRP A 488 -16.93 -5.78 -16.04
CA TRP A 488 -16.62 -6.99 -16.77
C TRP A 488 -17.00 -6.86 -18.24
N VAL A 489 -16.02 -7.11 -19.11
CA VAL A 489 -16.18 -7.07 -20.56
C VAL A 489 -15.86 -8.41 -21.19
N GLY A 490 -16.46 -8.68 -22.35
CA GLY A 490 -16.13 -9.81 -23.20
C GLY A 490 -15.14 -9.39 -24.26
N ASP A 491 -14.02 -10.10 -24.38
CA ASP A 491 -13.03 -9.90 -25.43
C ASP A 491 -12.68 -11.26 -26.04
N SER A 492 -12.93 -11.41 -27.33
CA SER A 492 -12.68 -12.66 -28.06
C SER A 492 -13.27 -13.89 -27.36
N ALA A 493 -14.51 -13.77 -26.85
CA ALA A 493 -15.26 -14.78 -26.08
C ALA A 493 -14.67 -15.11 -24.69
N HIS A 494 -13.76 -14.30 -24.17
CA HIS A 494 -13.25 -14.40 -22.82
C HIS A 494 -13.74 -13.24 -21.96
N ARG A 495 -14.06 -13.52 -20.69
CA ARG A 495 -14.37 -12.47 -19.71
C ARG A 495 -13.05 -11.83 -19.24
N LYS A 496 -12.95 -10.52 -19.37
CA LYS A 496 -11.83 -9.70 -18.88
C LYS A 496 -12.33 -8.57 -17.99
N ALA A 497 -11.48 -8.09 -17.11
CA ALA A 497 -11.72 -6.82 -16.44
C ALA A 497 -11.40 -5.66 -17.40
N LEU A 498 -12.16 -4.57 -17.30
CA LEU A 498 -11.91 -3.39 -18.15
C LEU A 498 -10.46 -2.88 -18.03
N MET A 499 -9.88 -2.93 -16.83
CA MET A 499 -8.51 -2.51 -16.61
C MET A 499 -7.48 -3.34 -17.39
N ASP A 500 -7.78 -4.61 -17.71
CA ASP A 500 -6.87 -5.48 -18.48
C ASP A 500 -6.72 -5.01 -19.94
N LEU A 501 -7.67 -4.18 -20.43
CA LEU A 501 -7.63 -3.59 -21.76
C LEU A 501 -6.85 -2.26 -21.81
N ALA A 502 -6.41 -1.76 -20.66
CA ALA A 502 -5.57 -0.56 -20.54
C ALA A 502 -4.23 -0.92 -19.88
N PRO A 503 -3.32 -1.66 -20.56
CA PRO A 503 -2.10 -2.19 -19.97
C PRO A 503 -1.12 -1.08 -19.54
N TYR A 504 -0.21 -1.41 -18.61
CA TYR A 504 0.70 -0.47 -17.96
C TYR A 504 1.75 0.16 -18.90
N ASP A 505 2.01 -0.44 -20.04
CA ASP A 505 3.04 -0.02 -20.98
C ASP A 505 2.61 1.06 -21.99
N ARG A 506 1.33 1.50 -21.93
CA ARG A 506 0.76 2.45 -22.90
C ARG A 506 -0.40 3.27 -22.35
N TRP A 507 -0.74 4.31 -23.08
CA TRP A 507 -1.98 5.05 -22.93
C TRP A 507 -3.11 4.32 -23.65
N THR A 508 -4.33 4.45 -23.16
CA THR A 508 -5.49 3.80 -23.79
C THR A 508 -6.66 4.76 -23.92
N LEU A 509 -7.24 4.81 -25.10
CA LEU A 509 -8.54 5.42 -25.34
C LEU A 509 -9.63 4.36 -25.16
N ILE A 510 -10.68 4.68 -24.39
CA ILE A 510 -11.86 3.83 -24.25
C ILE A 510 -13.08 4.61 -24.75
N THR A 511 -13.79 4.07 -25.75
CA THR A 511 -14.94 4.69 -26.40
C THR A 511 -16.05 3.68 -26.68
N GLY A 512 -17.22 4.16 -27.07
CA GLY A 512 -18.35 3.35 -27.50
C GLY A 512 -18.44 3.19 -29.03
N VAL A 513 -19.49 2.53 -29.52
CA VAL A 513 -19.68 2.20 -30.95
C VAL A 513 -19.79 3.40 -31.87
N ALA A 514 -20.18 4.58 -31.39
CA ALA A 514 -20.23 5.80 -32.18
C ALA A 514 -18.93 6.63 -32.13
N GLY A 515 -17.90 6.10 -31.46
CA GLY A 515 -16.60 6.76 -31.26
C GLY A 515 -15.46 6.18 -32.10
N GLU A 516 -15.74 5.42 -33.13
CA GLU A 516 -14.71 4.74 -33.97
C GLU A 516 -13.72 5.70 -34.62
N ALA A 517 -14.11 6.95 -34.85
CA ALA A 517 -13.19 7.98 -35.35
C ALA A 517 -11.99 8.23 -34.43
N TRP A 518 -12.09 7.84 -33.15
CA TRP A 518 -10.98 7.92 -32.21
C TRP A 518 -9.86 6.92 -32.52
N GLU A 519 -10.13 5.80 -33.22
CA GLU A 519 -9.11 4.84 -33.61
C GLU A 519 -8.09 5.48 -34.56
N ALA A 520 -8.56 6.12 -35.63
CA ALA A 520 -7.70 6.85 -36.57
C ALA A 520 -7.01 8.06 -35.90
N ALA A 521 -7.71 8.76 -34.99
CA ALA A 521 -7.12 9.85 -34.21
C ALA A 521 -5.99 9.37 -33.30
N ALA A 522 -6.18 8.24 -32.62
CA ALA A 522 -5.15 7.64 -31.75
C ALA A 522 -3.91 7.19 -32.53
N GLU A 523 -4.10 6.52 -33.66
CA GLU A 523 -2.99 6.09 -34.51
C GLU A 523 -2.16 7.31 -34.98
N LYS A 524 -2.81 8.32 -35.49
CA LYS A 524 -2.16 9.56 -35.95
C LYS A 524 -1.40 10.26 -34.82
N VAL A 525 -2.06 10.50 -33.69
CA VAL A 525 -1.49 11.25 -32.56
C VAL A 525 -0.38 10.45 -31.89
N GLY A 526 -0.55 9.13 -31.73
CA GLY A 526 0.48 8.25 -31.18
C GLY A 526 1.77 8.30 -32.00
N GLN A 527 1.65 8.29 -33.35
CA GLN A 527 2.79 8.43 -34.26
C GLN A 527 3.43 9.83 -34.18
N GLU A 528 2.61 10.91 -34.21
CA GLU A 528 3.09 12.29 -34.13
C GLU A 528 3.86 12.58 -32.83
N LEU A 529 3.38 12.08 -31.71
CA LEU A 529 3.99 12.31 -30.39
C LEU A 529 5.02 11.24 -30.01
N GLY A 530 5.13 10.13 -30.76
CA GLY A 530 6.01 9.00 -30.42
C GLY A 530 5.61 8.31 -29.11
N VAL A 531 4.31 8.23 -28.83
CA VAL A 531 3.76 7.67 -27.60
C VAL A 531 2.92 6.42 -27.90
N PRO A 532 3.13 5.30 -27.22
CA PRO A 532 2.26 4.14 -27.34
C PRO A 532 0.82 4.47 -26.92
N LEU A 533 -0.11 4.43 -27.86
CA LEU A 533 -1.51 4.79 -27.66
C LEU A 533 -2.39 3.74 -28.36
N ALA A 534 -3.27 3.11 -27.60
CA ALA A 534 -4.24 2.13 -28.10
C ALA A 534 -5.67 2.65 -27.98
N THR A 535 -6.60 2.08 -28.77
CA THR A 535 -8.03 2.38 -28.65
C THR A 535 -8.80 1.10 -28.41
N VAL A 536 -9.77 1.16 -27.50
CA VAL A 536 -10.72 0.10 -27.19
C VAL A 536 -12.12 0.62 -27.48
N VAL A 537 -12.82 -0.01 -28.42
CA VAL A 537 -14.22 0.28 -28.75
C VAL A 537 -15.10 -0.77 -28.10
N ILE A 538 -15.96 -0.36 -27.14
CA ILE A 538 -16.82 -1.25 -26.38
C ILE A 538 -18.27 -1.11 -26.86
N GLY A 539 -18.87 -2.23 -27.29
CA GLY A 539 -20.29 -2.22 -27.62
C GLY A 539 -20.76 -3.38 -28.50
N PRO A 540 -22.04 -3.39 -28.88
CA PRO A 540 -22.61 -4.45 -29.69
C PRO A 540 -21.93 -4.58 -31.07
N GLY A 541 -21.61 -5.80 -31.46
CA GLY A 541 -20.98 -6.07 -32.74
C GLY A 541 -19.48 -5.72 -32.82
N ARG A 542 -18.87 -5.35 -31.70
CA ARG A 542 -17.43 -5.11 -31.56
C ARG A 542 -16.74 -6.33 -30.94
N GLU A 543 -15.41 -6.35 -31.05
CA GLU A 543 -14.58 -7.37 -30.41
C GLU A 543 -14.76 -7.34 -28.90
N VAL A 544 -14.85 -6.14 -28.32
CA VAL A 544 -15.11 -5.93 -26.90
C VAL A 544 -16.57 -5.58 -26.65
N THR A 545 -17.23 -6.35 -25.79
CA THR A 545 -18.64 -6.18 -25.43
C THR A 545 -18.81 -5.94 -23.94
N ASP A 546 -19.77 -5.10 -23.56
CA ASP A 546 -20.17 -4.91 -22.16
C ASP A 546 -21.04 -6.09 -21.73
N LEU A 547 -20.51 -6.97 -20.85
CA LEU A 547 -21.18 -8.23 -20.52
C LEU A 547 -22.45 -8.06 -19.68
N TYR A 548 -22.49 -7.06 -18.80
CA TYR A 548 -23.57 -6.87 -17.84
C TYR A 548 -24.24 -5.49 -17.95
N TYR A 549 -23.86 -4.72 -18.96
CA TYR A 549 -24.26 -3.32 -19.15
C TYR A 549 -23.87 -2.41 -17.96
N ASP A 550 -22.81 -2.79 -17.23
CA ASP A 550 -22.27 -1.98 -16.14
C ASP A 550 -21.41 -0.85 -16.67
N TRP A 551 -20.59 -1.12 -17.69
CA TRP A 551 -19.79 -0.08 -18.35
C TRP A 551 -20.67 1.03 -18.94
N ALA A 552 -21.76 0.67 -19.57
CA ALA A 552 -22.71 1.64 -20.15
C ALA A 552 -23.28 2.62 -19.10
N LYS A 553 -23.37 2.20 -17.82
CA LYS A 553 -23.80 3.05 -16.72
C LYS A 553 -22.65 3.86 -16.12
N LEU A 554 -21.45 3.26 -16.06
CA LEU A 554 -20.29 3.82 -15.36
C LEU A 554 -19.47 4.82 -16.19
N ARG A 555 -19.50 4.72 -17.51
CA ARG A 555 -18.64 5.51 -18.42
C ARG A 555 -18.88 7.03 -18.37
N GLU A 556 -20.07 7.47 -17.97
CA GLU A 556 -20.50 8.88 -17.85
C GLU A 556 -20.34 9.74 -19.14
N VAL A 557 -19.87 9.18 -20.24
CA VAL A 557 -19.74 9.82 -21.55
C VAL A 557 -20.71 9.18 -22.56
N GLU A 558 -21.06 9.89 -23.63
CA GLU A 558 -21.89 9.37 -24.72
C GLU A 558 -21.18 8.24 -25.48
N GLU A 559 -21.93 7.50 -26.33
CA GLU A 559 -21.37 6.44 -27.18
C GLU A 559 -20.23 6.93 -28.10
N SER A 560 -20.27 8.20 -28.49
CA SER A 560 -19.24 8.85 -29.30
C SER A 560 -18.14 9.51 -28.49
N GLY A 561 -18.31 9.59 -27.16
CA GLY A 561 -17.32 10.14 -26.24
C GLY A 561 -16.12 9.23 -26.04
N VAL A 562 -15.11 9.71 -25.33
CA VAL A 562 -13.88 8.97 -25.08
C VAL A 562 -13.28 9.28 -23.71
N LEU A 563 -12.64 8.30 -23.12
CA LEU A 563 -11.77 8.45 -21.96
C LEU A 563 -10.32 8.25 -22.39
N LEU A 564 -9.41 9.13 -21.97
CA LEU A 564 -7.96 8.92 -22.07
C LEU A 564 -7.46 8.39 -20.74
N VAL A 565 -7.07 7.12 -20.73
CA VAL A 565 -6.62 6.39 -19.54
C VAL A 565 -5.09 6.33 -19.53
N ARG A 566 -4.51 6.72 -18.40
CA ARG A 566 -3.06 6.67 -18.11
C ARG A 566 -2.59 5.23 -17.89
N PRO A 567 -1.26 4.97 -18.01
CA PRO A 567 -0.68 3.69 -17.65
C PRO A 567 -1.09 3.19 -16.25
N ASP A 568 -1.19 4.08 -15.25
CA ASP A 568 -1.58 3.76 -13.86
C ASP A 568 -3.10 3.72 -13.61
N LYS A 569 -3.90 3.57 -14.66
CA LYS A 569 -5.36 3.42 -14.64
C LYS A 569 -6.13 4.66 -14.13
N HIS A 570 -5.51 5.84 -14.10
CA HIS A 570 -6.25 7.06 -13.84
C HIS A 570 -6.70 7.73 -15.17
N ILE A 571 -7.85 8.36 -15.14
CA ILE A 571 -8.40 9.06 -16.29
C ILE A 571 -7.74 10.44 -16.36
N ALA A 572 -6.93 10.65 -17.39
CA ALA A 572 -6.22 11.91 -17.60
C ALA A 572 -7.11 12.99 -18.21
N TRP A 573 -8.02 12.59 -19.09
CA TRP A 573 -8.91 13.47 -19.82
C TRP A 573 -10.10 12.68 -20.38
N ARG A 574 -11.20 13.38 -20.69
CA ARG A 574 -12.34 12.81 -21.41
C ARG A 574 -12.97 13.85 -22.36
N ALA A 575 -13.62 13.36 -23.41
CA ALA A 575 -14.55 14.12 -24.22
C ALA A 575 -15.93 13.48 -24.11
N MET A 576 -16.95 14.29 -23.79
CA MET A 576 -18.32 13.79 -23.58
C MET A 576 -18.93 13.24 -24.87
N THR A 577 -18.57 13.83 -26.02
CA THR A 577 -19.02 13.46 -27.36
C THR A 577 -17.87 13.59 -28.34
N LEU A 578 -18.01 13.01 -29.55
CA LEU A 578 -17.04 13.15 -30.63
C LEU A 578 -17.02 14.60 -31.13
N PRO A 579 -15.88 15.32 -31.08
CA PRO A 579 -15.73 16.67 -31.64
C PRO A 579 -15.50 16.63 -33.16
N ASP A 580 -15.60 17.78 -33.84
CA ASP A 580 -15.33 17.89 -35.28
C ASP A 580 -13.88 17.53 -35.65
N ASP A 581 -12.90 17.83 -34.78
CA ASP A 581 -11.49 17.44 -34.92
C ASP A 581 -11.02 16.59 -33.75
N PRO A 582 -11.31 15.29 -33.74
CA PRO A 582 -10.91 14.40 -32.64
C PRO A 582 -9.38 14.26 -32.52
N ALA A 583 -8.64 14.26 -33.63
CA ALA A 583 -7.19 14.14 -33.62
C ALA A 583 -6.52 15.40 -33.03
N GLY A 584 -6.97 16.61 -33.40
CA GLY A 584 -6.46 17.83 -32.78
C GLY A 584 -6.73 17.92 -31.30
N ARG A 585 -7.97 17.63 -30.87
CA ARG A 585 -8.33 17.60 -29.44
C ARG A 585 -7.54 16.59 -28.64
N LEU A 586 -7.35 15.38 -29.17
CA LEU A 586 -6.56 14.33 -28.51
C LEU A 586 -5.08 14.71 -28.42
N ARG A 587 -4.51 15.25 -29.50
CA ARG A 587 -3.11 15.70 -29.53
C ARG A 587 -2.86 16.77 -28.46
N ASP A 588 -3.71 17.79 -28.40
CA ASP A 588 -3.57 18.89 -27.45
C ASP A 588 -3.70 18.39 -26.01
N ALA A 589 -4.66 17.48 -25.73
CA ALA A 589 -4.82 16.86 -24.44
C ALA A 589 -3.61 16.00 -24.06
N LEU A 590 -3.17 15.11 -24.95
CA LEU A 590 -2.05 14.21 -24.64
C LEU A 590 -0.71 14.97 -24.52
N ALA A 591 -0.47 16.00 -25.36
CA ALA A 591 0.72 16.83 -25.23
C ALA A 591 0.76 17.58 -23.90
N ALA A 592 -0.38 18.12 -23.47
CA ALA A 592 -0.48 18.84 -22.19
C ALA A 592 -0.21 17.92 -20.99
N VAL A 593 -0.85 16.74 -20.90
CA VAL A 593 -0.64 15.81 -19.79
C VAL A 593 0.77 15.21 -19.77
N LEU A 594 1.46 15.17 -20.91
CA LEU A 594 2.86 14.74 -21.03
C LEU A 594 3.88 15.87 -20.74
N GLY A 595 3.41 17.10 -20.43
CA GLY A 595 4.31 18.24 -20.21
C GLY A 595 5.09 18.64 -21.46
N ARG A 596 4.47 18.51 -22.67
CA ARG A 596 5.04 18.81 -23.99
C ARG A 596 4.30 19.94 -24.72
N ALA A 597 3.38 20.62 -24.03
CA ALA A 597 2.60 21.75 -24.58
C ALA A 597 3.39 23.05 -24.54
#